data_99fc34fcc622699df3584563800959d5
#
_entry.id   99fc34fcc622699df3584563800959d5
#
_cell.length_a   1.000
_cell.length_b   1.000
_cell.length_c   1.000
_cell.angle_alpha   90.00
_cell.angle_beta   90.00
_cell.angle_gamma   90.00
#
_symmetry.space_group_name_H-M   'P 1'
#
loop_
_entity.id
_entity.type
_entity.pdbx_description
1 polymer ?
#
loop_
_entity_poly.entity_id
_entity_poly.type
_entity_poly.pdbx_seq_one_letter_code
_entity_poly.pdbx_strand_id
1 'polypeptide(L)'
;MSLNDNPVWFITGCSTGFGRELAQLVLQRGWRAVVTARDVGRVQDLTQGHEDRALALSLDVTKPDQIASAVKEAEDRFGSIDVLVNNAGYGYQSSIEEGDDAEIRAQFDTNVFGLAAMTRAVLPGMRARRRGHIVNISSQAGFIGYEGSGYYAATKHAVEGLSDSLSREVAPLGIKVICVEPGPFRTD
;
A
#
# COMPACT_ATOMS: atom_id res chain seq x y z
N MET A 1 -18.78 -2.71 -11.15
CA MET A 1 -19.11 -1.42 -10.54
C MET A 1 -17.96 -0.47 -10.81
N SER A 2 -18.25 0.73 -11.30
CA SER A 2 -17.24 1.81 -11.47
C SER A 2 -16.82 2.38 -10.11
N LEU A 3 -15.63 2.94 -10.04
CA LEU A 3 -15.25 3.84 -8.94
C LEU A 3 -16.25 5.02 -8.88
N ASN A 4 -16.36 5.66 -7.71
CA ASN A 4 -17.05 6.95 -7.60
C ASN A 4 -16.46 7.96 -8.58
N ASP A 5 -17.20 9.00 -8.92
CA ASP A 5 -16.69 10.09 -9.76
C ASP A 5 -15.49 10.80 -9.13
N ASN A 6 -15.39 10.76 -7.79
CA ASN A 6 -14.27 11.34 -7.03
C ASN A 6 -13.80 10.37 -5.92
N PRO A 7 -13.09 9.27 -6.25
CA PRO A 7 -12.68 8.25 -5.30
C PRO A 7 -11.58 8.74 -4.36
N VAL A 8 -11.55 8.18 -3.14
CA VAL A 8 -10.50 8.39 -2.15
C VAL A 8 -9.47 7.28 -2.24
N TRP A 9 -8.25 7.65 -2.58
CA TRP A 9 -7.09 6.76 -2.65
C TRP A 9 -6.24 6.90 -1.39
N PHE A 10 -6.09 5.83 -0.64
CA PHE A 10 -5.15 5.75 0.47
C PHE A 10 -3.89 5.02 0.00
N ILE A 11 -2.76 5.73 -0.07
CA ILE A 11 -1.51 5.21 -0.65
C ILE A 11 -0.44 5.17 0.42
N THR A 12 0.13 3.99 0.67
CA THR A 12 1.23 3.83 1.61
C THR A 12 2.59 4.00 0.92
N GLY A 13 3.55 4.64 1.61
CA GLY A 13 4.92 4.76 1.11
C GLY A 13 5.08 5.75 -0.05
N CYS A 14 4.60 6.99 0.10
CA CYS A 14 4.62 8.01 -0.95
C CYS A 14 5.88 8.91 -0.94
N SER A 15 6.88 8.61 -0.12
CA SER A 15 8.07 9.48 -0.02
C SER A 15 8.92 9.51 -1.30
N THR A 16 8.90 8.43 -2.07
CA THR A 16 9.66 8.24 -3.32
C THR A 16 8.98 7.21 -4.22
N GLY A 17 9.45 7.05 -5.45
CA GLY A 17 9.11 5.95 -6.33
C GLY A 17 7.63 5.84 -6.69
N PHE A 18 7.15 4.61 -6.91
CA PHE A 18 5.78 4.36 -7.39
C PHE A 18 4.68 5.01 -6.57
N GLY A 19 4.80 5.00 -5.23
CA GLY A 19 3.80 5.60 -4.36
C GLY A 19 3.68 7.11 -4.57
N ARG A 20 4.80 7.79 -4.78
CA ARG A 20 4.83 9.24 -5.06
C ARG A 20 4.24 9.57 -6.41
N GLU A 21 4.67 8.86 -7.46
CA GLU A 21 4.17 9.05 -8.82
C GLU A 21 2.67 8.77 -8.93
N LEU A 22 2.20 7.71 -8.28
CA LEU A 22 0.79 7.37 -8.23
C LEU A 22 -0.02 8.46 -7.51
N ALA A 23 0.49 8.98 -6.38
CA ALA A 23 -0.17 10.05 -5.65
C ALA A 23 -0.34 11.30 -6.51
N GLN A 24 0.70 11.72 -7.23
CA GLN A 24 0.64 12.84 -8.18
C GLN A 24 -0.40 12.58 -9.29
N LEU A 25 -0.38 11.40 -9.89
CA LEU A 25 -1.34 11.04 -10.94
C LEU A 25 -2.79 11.06 -10.43
N VAL A 26 -3.05 10.57 -9.22
CA VAL A 26 -4.37 10.59 -8.58
C VAL A 26 -4.85 12.03 -8.41
N LEU A 27 -3.99 12.90 -7.89
CA LEU A 27 -4.31 14.33 -7.68
C LEU A 27 -4.49 15.09 -9.00
N GLN A 28 -3.68 14.81 -10.03
CA GLN A 28 -3.82 15.39 -11.38
C GLN A 28 -5.15 15.01 -12.02
N ARG A 29 -5.69 13.82 -11.72
CA ARG A 29 -7.03 13.40 -12.19
C ARG A 29 -8.18 14.05 -11.44
N GLY A 30 -7.91 14.90 -10.47
CA GLY A 30 -8.92 15.56 -9.64
C GLY A 30 -9.47 14.66 -8.53
N TRP A 31 -8.90 13.48 -8.31
CA TRP A 31 -9.34 12.54 -7.27
C TRP A 31 -8.73 12.89 -5.91
N ARG A 32 -9.26 12.29 -4.85
CA ARG A 32 -8.79 12.51 -3.48
C ARG A 32 -7.70 11.52 -3.10
N ALA A 33 -6.64 12.00 -2.45
CA ALA A 33 -5.51 11.17 -2.03
C ALA A 33 -5.15 11.37 -0.56
N VAL A 34 -4.98 10.28 0.16
CA VAL A 34 -4.26 10.22 1.44
C VAL A 34 -2.87 9.69 1.11
N VAL A 35 -1.87 10.54 1.26
CA VAL A 35 -0.47 10.24 0.96
C VAL A 35 0.30 10.05 2.24
N THR A 36 0.99 8.92 2.38
CA THR A 36 1.62 8.59 3.65
C THR A 36 3.10 8.25 3.53
N ALA A 37 3.85 8.60 4.55
CA ALA A 37 5.25 8.21 4.75
C ALA A 37 5.56 8.16 6.25
N ARG A 38 6.65 7.49 6.66
CA ARG A 38 7.12 7.50 8.06
C ARG A 38 7.45 8.91 8.55
N ASP A 39 8.00 9.73 7.69
CA ASP A 39 8.21 11.16 7.89
C ASP A 39 7.23 11.93 6.97
N VAL A 40 6.23 12.56 7.58
CA VAL A 40 5.20 13.32 6.84
C VAL A 40 5.79 14.49 6.06
N GLY A 41 6.90 15.07 6.53
CA GLY A 41 7.60 16.17 5.83
C GLY A 41 8.02 15.79 4.40
N ARG A 42 8.25 14.51 4.13
CA ARG A 42 8.65 14.00 2.80
C ARG A 42 7.49 13.87 1.80
N VAL A 43 6.26 14.10 2.22
CA VAL A 43 5.06 14.01 1.36
C VAL A 43 4.20 15.26 1.45
N GLN A 44 4.57 16.23 2.27
CA GLN A 44 3.83 17.47 2.47
C GLN A 44 3.69 18.27 1.17
N ASP A 45 4.69 18.27 0.32
CA ASP A 45 4.70 18.95 -0.96
C ASP A 45 3.65 18.38 -1.95
N LEU A 46 3.27 17.11 -1.82
CA LEU A 46 2.21 16.50 -2.63
C LEU A 46 0.83 17.11 -2.35
N THR A 47 0.65 17.76 -1.21
CA THR A 47 -0.63 18.39 -0.87
C THR A 47 -0.75 19.84 -1.33
N GLN A 48 0.36 20.47 -1.74
CA GLN A 48 0.38 21.86 -2.17
C GLN A 48 -0.46 22.08 -3.43
N GLY A 49 -1.42 23.01 -3.34
CA GLY A 49 -2.38 23.28 -4.42
C GLY A 49 -3.49 22.22 -4.54
N HIS A 50 -3.58 21.29 -3.58
CA HIS A 50 -4.56 20.21 -3.52
C HIS A 50 -5.18 20.04 -2.12
N GLU A 51 -5.15 21.08 -1.29
CA GLU A 51 -5.51 21.04 0.13
C GLU A 51 -6.97 20.62 0.38
N ASP A 52 -7.82 20.80 -0.63
CA ASP A 52 -9.22 20.37 -0.61
C ASP A 52 -9.39 18.85 -0.77
N ARG A 53 -8.46 18.18 -1.45
CA ARG A 53 -8.55 16.76 -1.84
C ARG A 53 -7.33 15.91 -1.50
N ALA A 54 -6.28 16.48 -0.91
CA ALA A 54 -5.10 15.77 -0.44
C ALA A 54 -4.98 15.82 1.08
N LEU A 55 -4.48 14.74 1.68
CA LEU A 55 -4.18 14.63 3.11
C LEU A 55 -2.84 13.90 3.26
N ALA A 56 -1.85 14.57 3.87
CA ALA A 56 -0.57 13.97 4.19
C ALA A 56 -0.56 13.48 5.64
N LEU A 57 -0.18 12.22 5.85
CA LEU A 57 -0.14 11.60 7.18
C LEU A 57 1.19 10.89 7.44
N SER A 58 1.63 10.90 8.70
CA SER A 58 2.69 10.03 9.16
C SER A 58 2.17 8.61 9.32
N LEU A 59 2.85 7.64 8.71
CA LEU A 59 2.48 6.24 8.81
C LEU A 59 3.68 5.31 8.66
N ASP A 60 3.97 4.58 9.72
CA ASP A 60 4.76 3.36 9.70
C ASP A 60 3.79 2.16 9.70
N VAL A 61 3.75 1.40 8.61
CA VAL A 61 2.83 0.26 8.46
C VAL A 61 3.13 -0.91 9.41
N THR A 62 4.27 -0.86 10.13
CA THR A 62 4.61 -1.82 11.19
C THR A 62 4.02 -1.44 12.56
N LYS A 63 3.34 -0.28 12.66
CA LYS A 63 2.81 0.28 13.92
C LYS A 63 1.27 0.26 13.90
N PRO A 64 0.62 -0.69 14.61
CA PRO A 64 -0.85 -0.82 14.59
C PRO A 64 -1.60 0.47 14.98
N ASP A 65 -1.09 1.21 15.97
CA ASP A 65 -1.74 2.44 16.42
C ASP A 65 -1.69 3.54 15.35
N GLN A 66 -0.58 3.64 14.60
CA GLN A 66 -0.47 4.59 13.50
C GLN A 66 -1.40 4.20 12.34
N ILE A 67 -1.55 2.90 12.04
CA ILE A 67 -2.51 2.42 11.05
C ILE A 67 -3.94 2.82 11.44
N ALA A 68 -4.33 2.56 12.68
CA ALA A 68 -5.67 2.88 13.17
C ALA A 68 -5.95 4.39 13.11
N SER A 69 -4.99 5.22 13.54
CA SER A 69 -5.09 6.69 13.48
C SER A 69 -5.21 7.18 12.05
N ALA A 70 -4.33 6.74 11.16
CA ALA A 70 -4.31 7.20 9.77
C ALA A 70 -5.59 6.82 9.00
N VAL A 71 -6.11 5.61 9.21
CA VAL A 71 -7.37 5.17 8.60
C VAL A 71 -8.52 6.01 9.13
N LYS A 72 -8.58 6.24 10.44
CA LYS A 72 -9.61 7.09 11.05
C LYS A 72 -9.56 8.53 10.52
N GLU A 73 -8.39 9.14 10.46
CA GLU A 73 -8.23 10.51 9.96
C GLU A 73 -8.64 10.64 8.48
N ALA A 74 -8.32 9.63 7.66
CA ALA A 74 -8.74 9.58 6.27
C ALA A 74 -10.28 9.48 6.14
N GLU A 75 -10.92 8.65 6.96
CA GLU A 75 -12.37 8.50 6.97
C GLU A 75 -13.08 9.75 7.55
N ASP A 76 -12.56 10.36 8.60
CA ASP A 76 -13.06 11.62 9.16
C ASP A 76 -12.97 12.75 8.11
N ARG A 77 -11.90 12.81 7.34
CA ARG A 77 -11.66 13.86 6.33
C ARG A 77 -12.48 13.68 5.06
N PHE A 78 -12.62 12.46 4.56
CA PHE A 78 -13.19 12.18 3.25
C PHE A 78 -14.42 11.29 3.27
N GLY A 79 -14.81 10.77 4.42
CA GLY A 79 -16.01 9.94 4.62
C GLY A 79 -15.78 8.45 4.27
N SER A 80 -14.81 8.13 3.46
CA SER A 80 -14.52 6.74 3.07
C SER A 80 -13.12 6.58 2.46
N ILE A 81 -12.64 5.34 2.40
CA ILE A 81 -11.48 4.94 1.59
C ILE A 81 -12.00 4.00 0.49
N ASP A 82 -11.94 4.46 -0.76
CA ASP A 82 -12.44 3.69 -1.91
C ASP A 82 -11.36 2.77 -2.49
N VAL A 83 -10.10 3.20 -2.45
CA VAL A 83 -8.94 2.44 -2.95
C VAL A 83 -7.84 2.45 -1.89
N LEU A 84 -7.42 1.28 -1.44
CA LEU A 84 -6.18 1.13 -0.68
C LEU A 84 -5.07 0.70 -1.63
N VAL A 85 -3.93 1.39 -1.60
CA VAL A 85 -2.71 0.98 -2.30
C VAL A 85 -1.63 0.62 -1.27
N ASN A 86 -1.40 -0.66 -1.11
CA ASN A 86 -0.31 -1.21 -0.31
C ASN A 86 0.99 -1.14 -1.14
N ASN A 87 1.63 0.03 -1.12
CA ASN A 87 2.87 0.27 -1.85
C ASN A 87 4.10 0.29 -0.93
N ALA A 88 3.95 0.61 0.36
CA ALA A 88 5.07 0.61 1.30
C ALA A 88 5.78 -0.75 1.32
N GLY A 89 7.07 -0.73 1.05
CA GLY A 89 7.90 -1.92 0.99
C GLY A 89 9.31 -1.59 0.50
N TYR A 90 10.24 -2.49 0.77
CA TYR A 90 11.63 -2.37 0.33
C TYR A 90 12.26 -3.75 0.13
N GLY A 91 13.40 -3.78 -0.59
CA GLY A 91 14.20 -4.96 -0.78
C GLY A 91 15.41 -4.96 0.15
N TYR A 92 15.61 -6.02 0.91
CA TYR A 92 16.87 -6.38 1.55
C TYR A 92 17.56 -7.44 0.68
N GLN A 93 18.83 -7.20 0.36
CA GLN A 93 19.62 -8.10 -0.49
C GLN A 93 20.72 -8.76 0.31
N SER A 94 20.74 -10.08 0.28
CA SER A 94 21.81 -10.91 0.83
C SER A 94 21.72 -12.33 0.26
N SER A 95 22.79 -13.12 0.39
CA SER A 95 22.67 -14.57 0.24
C SER A 95 21.76 -15.14 1.33
N ILE A 96 21.23 -16.35 1.14
CA ILE A 96 20.39 -17.00 2.16
C ILE A 96 21.22 -17.30 3.43
N GLU A 97 22.48 -17.66 3.26
CA GLU A 97 23.37 -18.04 4.35
C GLU A 97 23.80 -16.84 5.21
N GLU A 98 24.00 -15.66 4.59
CA GLU A 98 24.59 -14.49 5.25
C GLU A 98 23.57 -13.42 5.67
N GLY A 99 22.29 -13.70 5.47
CA GLY A 99 21.22 -12.74 5.78
C GLY A 99 21.17 -12.40 7.26
N ASP A 100 21.14 -11.10 7.58
CA ASP A 100 20.92 -10.60 8.93
C ASP A 100 19.46 -10.86 9.35
N ASP A 101 19.25 -11.55 10.48
CA ASP A 101 17.93 -11.95 10.96
C ASP A 101 17.02 -10.73 11.28
N ALA A 102 17.59 -9.64 11.78
CA ALA A 102 16.83 -8.45 12.11
C ALA A 102 16.34 -7.73 10.84
N GLU A 103 17.18 -7.63 9.81
CA GLU A 103 16.83 -7.03 8.52
C GLU A 103 15.78 -7.88 7.78
N ILE A 104 15.92 -9.21 7.82
CA ILE A 104 14.95 -10.14 7.25
C ILE A 104 13.57 -9.93 7.91
N ARG A 105 13.51 -9.92 9.25
CA ARG A 105 12.26 -9.72 9.99
C ARG A 105 11.64 -8.36 9.69
N ALA A 106 12.45 -7.29 9.72
CA ALA A 106 11.98 -5.94 9.42
C ALA A 106 11.40 -5.82 8.00
N GLN A 107 11.99 -6.54 7.02
CA GLN A 107 11.46 -6.60 5.68
C GLN A 107 10.09 -7.31 5.63
N PHE A 108 9.95 -8.46 6.31
CA PHE A 108 8.66 -9.15 6.42
C PHE A 108 7.63 -8.32 7.17
N ASP A 109 8.02 -7.64 8.25
CA ASP A 109 7.13 -6.76 9.02
C ASP A 109 6.54 -5.67 8.13
N THR A 110 7.36 -5.06 7.28
CA THR A 110 6.90 -4.01 6.36
C THR A 110 6.11 -4.60 5.18
N ASN A 111 6.74 -5.51 4.41
CA ASN A 111 6.22 -5.94 3.10
C ASN A 111 5.01 -6.87 3.21
N VAL A 112 4.90 -7.64 4.29
CA VAL A 112 3.87 -8.68 4.47
C VAL A 112 2.91 -8.31 5.58
N PHE A 113 3.40 -8.18 6.81
CA PHE A 113 2.53 -7.96 7.97
C PHE A 113 1.92 -6.56 7.98
N GLY A 114 2.67 -5.54 7.56
CA GLY A 114 2.18 -4.17 7.39
C GLY A 114 1.08 -4.08 6.32
N LEU A 115 1.30 -4.70 5.16
CA LEU A 115 0.29 -4.82 4.10
C LEU A 115 -0.99 -5.49 4.61
N ALA A 116 -0.85 -6.62 5.30
CA ALA A 116 -1.99 -7.34 5.86
C ALA A 116 -2.72 -6.54 6.94
N ALA A 117 -1.99 -5.78 7.77
CA ALA A 117 -2.56 -4.92 8.81
C ALA A 117 -3.35 -3.74 8.19
N MET A 118 -2.78 -3.05 7.19
CA MET A 118 -3.49 -2.01 6.43
C MET A 118 -4.76 -2.53 5.78
N THR A 119 -4.67 -3.69 5.13
CA THR A 119 -5.82 -4.35 4.50
C THR A 119 -6.93 -4.60 5.52
N ARG A 120 -6.59 -5.19 6.68
CA ARG A 120 -7.57 -5.44 7.76
C ARG A 120 -8.20 -4.17 8.29
N ALA A 121 -7.45 -3.07 8.35
CA ALA A 121 -7.95 -1.80 8.87
C ALA A 121 -9.01 -1.15 7.97
N VAL A 122 -8.87 -1.25 6.64
CA VAL A 122 -9.83 -0.63 5.69
C VAL A 122 -11.00 -1.54 5.33
N LEU A 123 -10.87 -2.85 5.44
CA LEU A 123 -11.89 -3.82 5.04
C LEU A 123 -13.26 -3.62 5.71
N PRO A 124 -13.38 -3.30 7.01
CA PRO A 124 -14.68 -3.08 7.64
C PRO A 124 -15.51 -1.99 6.94
N GLY A 125 -14.89 -0.85 6.63
CA GLY A 125 -15.54 0.24 5.89
C GLY A 125 -15.93 -0.15 4.47
N MET A 126 -15.04 -0.80 3.73
CA MET A 126 -15.32 -1.30 2.38
C MET A 126 -16.44 -2.34 2.37
N ARG A 127 -16.43 -3.28 3.32
CA ARG A 127 -17.46 -4.31 3.48
C ARG A 127 -18.82 -3.70 3.77
N ALA A 128 -18.90 -2.74 4.69
CA ALA A 128 -20.15 -2.06 5.03
C ALA A 128 -20.80 -1.38 3.81
N ARG A 129 -19.98 -0.80 2.94
CA ARG A 129 -20.41 -0.15 1.70
C ARG A 129 -20.57 -1.12 0.52
N ARG A 130 -20.14 -2.38 0.67
CA ARG A 130 -20.08 -3.40 -0.39
C ARG A 130 -19.35 -2.91 -1.64
N ARG A 131 -18.29 -2.13 -1.44
CA ARG A 131 -17.50 -1.50 -2.49
C ARG A 131 -16.12 -1.14 -1.98
N GLY A 132 -15.10 -1.41 -2.77
CA GLY A 132 -13.71 -1.03 -2.52
C GLY A 132 -12.75 -1.69 -3.50
N HIS A 133 -11.53 -1.16 -3.54
CA HIS A 133 -10.44 -1.74 -4.30
C HIS A 133 -9.21 -1.81 -3.41
N ILE A 134 -8.52 -2.93 -3.42
CA ILE A 134 -7.24 -3.12 -2.74
C ILE A 134 -6.21 -3.42 -3.83
N VAL A 135 -5.19 -2.59 -3.91
CA VAL A 135 -4.08 -2.72 -4.87
C VAL A 135 -2.83 -3.06 -4.07
N ASN A 136 -2.29 -4.24 -4.27
CA ASN A 136 -1.07 -4.70 -3.63
C ASN A 136 0.10 -4.62 -4.62
N ILE A 137 1.15 -3.87 -4.26
CA ILE A 137 2.35 -3.80 -5.09
C ILE A 137 3.25 -4.97 -4.75
N SER A 138 3.22 -5.97 -5.62
CA SER A 138 4.10 -7.13 -5.63
C SER A 138 5.38 -6.83 -6.43
N SER A 139 5.88 -7.79 -7.17
CA SER A 139 7.05 -7.72 -8.04
C SER A 139 7.11 -8.95 -8.93
N GLN A 140 7.90 -8.94 -9.99
CA GLN A 140 8.34 -10.18 -10.66
C GLN A 140 8.94 -11.18 -9.66
N ALA A 141 9.57 -10.70 -8.58
CA ALA A 141 10.06 -11.54 -7.50
C ALA A 141 8.94 -12.26 -6.70
N GLY A 142 7.67 -11.98 -6.96
CA GLY A 142 6.53 -12.75 -6.44
C GLY A 142 6.32 -14.09 -7.15
N PHE A 143 6.96 -14.31 -8.30
CA PHE A 143 6.86 -15.54 -9.08
C PHE A 143 8.18 -16.29 -9.22
N ILE A 144 9.31 -15.59 -9.09
CA ILE A 144 10.64 -16.17 -9.28
C ILE A 144 11.64 -15.57 -8.29
N GLY A 145 12.52 -16.40 -7.76
CA GLY A 145 13.63 -15.97 -6.92
C GLY A 145 14.84 -15.58 -7.77
N TYR A 146 15.61 -14.59 -7.30
CA TYR A 146 16.86 -14.17 -7.89
C TYR A 146 17.98 -14.32 -6.87
N GLU A 147 19.21 -14.57 -7.34
CA GLU A 147 20.40 -14.60 -6.47
C GLU A 147 20.50 -13.29 -5.67
N GLY A 148 20.80 -13.40 -4.38
CA GLY A 148 20.90 -12.26 -3.48
C GLY A 148 19.57 -11.57 -3.12
N SER A 149 18.42 -12.05 -3.62
CA SER A 149 17.11 -11.46 -3.36
C SER A 149 16.10 -12.45 -2.78
N GLY A 150 16.55 -13.59 -2.24
CA GLY A 150 15.69 -14.66 -1.80
C GLY A 150 14.67 -14.23 -0.73
N TYR A 151 15.08 -13.46 0.25
CA TYR A 151 14.18 -12.95 1.31
C TYR A 151 13.16 -11.94 0.76
N TYR A 152 13.58 -11.05 -0.14
CA TYR A 152 12.65 -10.17 -0.84
C TYR A 152 11.63 -10.96 -1.68
N ALA A 153 12.10 -11.94 -2.45
CA ALA A 153 11.23 -12.81 -3.23
C ALA A 153 10.23 -13.54 -2.32
N ALA A 154 10.66 -14.06 -1.17
CA ALA A 154 9.77 -14.70 -0.20
C ALA A 154 8.65 -13.75 0.29
N THR A 155 8.98 -12.47 0.57
CA THR A 155 7.93 -11.49 0.94
C THR A 155 6.95 -11.27 -0.20
N LYS A 156 7.40 -11.21 -1.46
CA LYS A 156 6.51 -10.96 -2.61
C LYS A 156 5.68 -12.19 -2.96
N HIS A 157 6.20 -13.41 -2.84
CA HIS A 157 5.40 -14.64 -2.90
C HIS A 157 4.31 -14.67 -1.81
N ALA A 158 4.62 -14.21 -0.60
CA ALA A 158 3.62 -14.09 0.46
C ALA A 158 2.52 -13.09 0.09
N VAL A 159 2.86 -11.94 -0.53
CA VAL A 159 1.88 -10.96 -1.02
C VAL A 159 0.99 -11.55 -2.10
N GLU A 160 1.53 -12.34 -3.05
CA GLU A 160 0.73 -13.04 -4.06
C GLU A 160 -0.29 -14.00 -3.43
N GLY A 161 0.16 -14.87 -2.53
CA GLY A 161 -0.72 -15.82 -1.85
C GLY A 161 -1.81 -15.15 -1.02
N LEU A 162 -1.47 -14.07 -0.31
CA LEU A 162 -2.45 -13.27 0.44
C LEU A 162 -3.46 -12.60 -0.50
N SER A 163 -3.00 -12.07 -1.63
CA SER A 163 -3.85 -11.38 -2.61
C SER A 163 -4.83 -12.34 -3.28
N ASP A 164 -4.37 -13.54 -3.67
CA ASP A 164 -5.23 -14.57 -4.28
C ASP A 164 -6.33 -15.04 -3.32
N SER A 165 -5.97 -15.35 -2.07
CA SER A 165 -6.94 -15.73 -1.05
C SER A 165 -7.95 -14.61 -0.79
N LEU A 166 -7.45 -13.39 -0.51
CA LEU A 166 -8.28 -12.23 -0.22
C LEU A 166 -9.25 -11.92 -1.37
N SER A 167 -8.80 -12.02 -2.62
CA SER A 167 -9.64 -11.73 -3.79
C SER A 167 -10.91 -12.58 -3.82
N ARG A 168 -10.80 -13.86 -3.46
CA ARG A 168 -11.92 -14.81 -3.39
C ARG A 168 -12.83 -14.53 -2.19
N GLU A 169 -12.25 -14.22 -1.04
CA GLU A 169 -12.99 -13.92 0.19
C GLU A 169 -13.88 -12.69 0.05
N VAL A 170 -13.37 -11.61 -0.61
CA VAL A 170 -14.05 -10.33 -0.65
C VAL A 170 -14.85 -10.08 -1.93
N ALA A 171 -14.69 -10.89 -2.97
CA ALA A 171 -15.46 -10.78 -4.21
C ALA A 171 -17.00 -10.81 -3.99
N PRO A 172 -17.55 -11.68 -3.13
CA PRO A 172 -18.99 -11.68 -2.82
C PRO A 172 -19.44 -10.40 -2.08
N LEU A 173 -18.49 -9.67 -1.50
CA LEU A 173 -18.73 -8.41 -0.79
C LEU A 173 -18.64 -7.19 -1.71
N GLY A 174 -18.39 -7.36 -3.01
CA GLY A 174 -18.26 -6.27 -3.98
C GLY A 174 -16.92 -5.54 -3.92
N ILE A 175 -15.92 -6.10 -3.25
CA ILE A 175 -14.56 -5.56 -3.14
C ILE A 175 -13.67 -6.27 -4.15
N LYS A 176 -12.77 -5.52 -4.78
CA LYS A 176 -11.81 -6.05 -5.76
C LYS A 176 -10.39 -5.99 -5.21
N VAL A 177 -9.62 -7.02 -5.50
CA VAL A 177 -8.19 -7.08 -5.17
C VAL A 177 -7.40 -7.18 -6.47
N ILE A 178 -6.35 -6.37 -6.58
CA ILE A 178 -5.45 -6.32 -7.74
C ILE A 178 -4.04 -6.47 -7.19
N CYS A 179 -3.32 -7.44 -7.70
CA CYS A 179 -1.87 -7.55 -7.51
C CYS A 179 -1.18 -6.93 -8.72
N VAL A 180 -0.17 -6.11 -8.48
CA VAL A 180 0.62 -5.45 -9.53
C VAL A 180 2.06 -5.94 -9.38
N GLU A 181 2.60 -6.53 -10.45
CA GLU A 181 3.92 -7.17 -10.48
C GLU A 181 4.91 -6.37 -11.35
N PRO A 182 5.43 -5.24 -10.86
CA PRO A 182 6.37 -4.46 -11.64
C PRO A 182 7.65 -5.23 -11.92
N GLY A 183 8.16 -5.07 -13.15
CA GLY A 183 9.54 -5.40 -13.50
C GLY A 183 10.52 -4.38 -12.90
N PRO A 184 11.81 -4.44 -13.32
CA PRO A 184 12.78 -3.45 -12.92
C PRO A 184 12.45 -2.09 -13.56
N PHE A 185 12.17 -1.11 -12.73
CA PHE A 185 11.94 0.28 -13.15
C PHE A 185 13.01 1.19 -12.53
N ARG A 186 13.38 2.22 -13.26
CA ARG A 186 14.17 3.32 -12.72
C ARG A 186 13.19 4.27 -12.01
N THR A 187 13.31 4.36 -10.70
CA THR A 187 12.62 5.37 -9.88
C THR A 187 13.67 6.28 -9.26
N ASP A 188 13.33 7.55 -9.03
CA ASP A 188 14.21 8.53 -8.38
C ASP A 188 14.50 8.18 -6.94
#